data_5dd49c1f9f9d1f156a04d9f8403175b9
#
_entry.id   5dd49c1f9f9d1f156a04d9f8403175b9
#
_cell.length_a   1.000
_cell.length_b   1.000
_cell.length_c   1.000
_cell.angle_alpha   90.00
_cell.angle_beta   90.00
_cell.angle_gamma   90.00
#
_symmetry.space_group_name_H-M   'P 1'
#
loop_
_entity.id
_entity.type
_entity.pdbx_description
1 polymer ?
#
loop_
_entity_poly.entity_id
_entity_poly.type
_entity_poly.pdbx_seq_one_letter_code
_entity_poly.pdbx_strand_id
1 'polypeptide(L)'
;MNLKEKYADLIVRSGLNVQKDQIVVVRANVEMNEFVRLIVKSCFYVGAKDVIVRYSDDEINRMRYLSGNRMPYDYEALFHNETAEKGACYLSLVGEDPDGMKGVDPKLMSNFSKILRGMTQPYRDKLDYMHAAWCVASVPTMAWAKKVYPESEDALSDLWNAVLKMSRVNEKDANENWNEHRASFDKRVHILNHLDIESVHYTNSLGTDLVVELPEGYVFAGGGSFLDNGNYYFPNIPTEEIFSAPKKTGVNGKLYSALPLAYNGAVVKDFWFEFKNGQVVDYDAKVGKEVLTSILETDEGSKYLGEIALVPYGSPISAMDTLFYETLIDENASCHFALGASYNECIENGLNMSEEELLEHGMNQSFAHVDFMVGTSDLSIEATLKNGEKIFIFKNGKYTTEFDGYTLN
;
A
#
# COMPACT_ATOMS: atom_id res chain seq x y z
N MET A 1 5.56 -7.33 28.30
CA MET A 1 4.52 -7.20 27.23
C MET A 1 4.44 -8.51 26.46
N ASN A 2 3.23 -9.03 26.24
CA ASN A 2 3.03 -10.12 25.29
C ASN A 2 3.17 -9.61 23.85
N LEU A 3 3.17 -10.53 22.84
CA LEU A 3 3.40 -10.13 21.44
C LEU A 3 2.35 -9.16 20.90
N LYS A 4 1.08 -9.30 21.27
CA LYS A 4 0.02 -8.37 20.85
C LYS A 4 0.21 -6.97 21.49
N GLU A 5 0.66 -6.90 22.74
CA GLU A 5 1.01 -5.62 23.38
C GLU A 5 2.23 -4.96 22.70
N LYS A 6 3.24 -5.75 22.30
CA LYS A 6 4.38 -5.23 21.53
C LYS A 6 3.95 -4.72 20.16
N TYR A 7 3.02 -5.42 19.50
CA TYR A 7 2.47 -4.99 18.21
C TYR A 7 1.70 -3.67 18.33
N ALA A 8 0.86 -3.55 19.37
CA ALA A 8 0.15 -2.30 19.64
C ALA A 8 1.12 -1.13 19.92
N ASP A 9 2.19 -1.38 20.69
CA ASP A 9 3.21 -0.38 20.98
C ASP A 9 4.00 0.03 19.73
N LEU A 10 4.32 -0.92 18.85
CA LEU A 10 4.93 -0.67 17.55
C LEU A 10 4.06 0.24 16.68
N ILE A 11 2.78 -0.06 16.53
CA ILE A 11 1.84 0.75 15.74
C ILE A 11 1.77 2.19 16.27
N VAL A 12 1.74 2.36 17.58
CA VAL A 12 1.60 3.68 18.22
C VAL A 12 2.91 4.49 18.13
N ARG A 13 4.06 3.85 18.39
CA ARG A 13 5.35 4.56 18.45
C ARG A 13 6.03 4.69 17.11
N SER A 14 6.08 3.62 16.33
CA SER A 14 6.75 3.63 15.02
C SER A 14 5.75 3.89 13.90
N GLY A 15 4.57 3.26 13.93
CA GLY A 15 3.52 3.45 12.94
C GLY A 15 3.05 4.90 12.90
N LEU A 16 2.34 5.34 13.91
CA LEU A 16 1.81 6.72 13.99
C LEU A 16 2.82 7.75 14.51
N ASN A 17 3.83 7.32 15.26
CA ASN A 17 4.72 8.20 16.02
C ASN A 17 3.91 9.24 16.84
N VAL A 18 2.96 8.74 17.65
CA VAL A 18 2.02 9.59 18.41
C VAL A 18 2.79 10.55 19.29
N GLN A 19 2.49 11.84 19.15
CA GLN A 19 3.11 12.90 19.92
C GLN A 19 2.34 13.20 21.20
N LYS A 20 3.05 13.77 22.20
CA LYS A 20 2.41 14.23 23.42
C LYS A 20 1.30 15.24 23.12
N ASP A 21 0.20 15.14 23.86
CA ASP A 21 -0.99 15.99 23.72
C ASP A 21 -1.71 15.92 22.37
N GLN A 22 -1.38 14.92 21.53
CA GLN A 22 -2.03 14.68 20.24
C GLN A 22 -3.34 13.90 20.38
N ILE A 23 -4.32 14.18 19.53
CA ILE A 23 -5.55 13.39 19.38
C ILE A 23 -5.26 12.25 18.41
N VAL A 24 -5.69 11.03 18.76
CA VAL A 24 -5.59 9.86 17.90
C VAL A 24 -7.00 9.41 17.49
N VAL A 25 -7.23 9.28 16.20
CA VAL A 25 -8.47 8.71 15.67
C VAL A 25 -8.20 7.29 15.21
N VAL A 26 -8.88 6.32 15.82
CA VAL A 26 -8.76 4.90 15.48
C VAL A 26 -10.03 4.44 14.77
N ARG A 27 -9.89 3.92 13.58
CA ARG A 27 -10.95 3.19 12.83
C ARG A 27 -10.66 1.70 12.92
N ALA A 28 -11.65 0.89 13.29
CA ALA A 28 -11.50 -0.55 13.43
C ALA A 28 -12.84 -1.28 13.21
N ASN A 29 -12.79 -2.55 12.82
CA ASN A 29 -13.96 -3.43 12.93
C ASN A 29 -14.28 -3.71 14.41
N VAL A 30 -15.54 -3.86 14.75
CA VAL A 30 -16.00 -4.12 16.13
C VAL A 30 -15.39 -5.40 16.72
N GLU A 31 -15.08 -6.40 15.90
CA GLU A 31 -14.43 -7.64 16.33
C GLU A 31 -13.01 -7.40 16.86
N MET A 32 -12.36 -6.31 16.49
CA MET A 32 -10.98 -5.94 16.90
C MET A 32 -10.93 -5.26 18.29
N ASN A 33 -12.06 -5.17 19.00
CA ASN A 33 -12.18 -4.37 20.23
C ASN A 33 -11.14 -4.71 21.31
N GLU A 34 -10.73 -5.97 21.47
CA GLU A 34 -9.71 -6.35 22.44
C GLU A 34 -8.34 -5.77 22.08
N PHE A 35 -7.95 -5.82 20.81
CA PHE A 35 -6.69 -5.25 20.35
C PHE A 35 -6.73 -3.70 20.38
N VAL A 36 -7.85 -3.09 20.03
CA VAL A 36 -8.04 -1.63 20.13
C VAL A 36 -7.81 -1.13 21.56
N ARG A 37 -8.19 -1.89 22.59
CA ARG A 37 -7.87 -1.53 23.99
C ARG A 37 -6.37 -1.49 24.26
N LEU A 38 -5.57 -2.34 23.62
CA LEU A 38 -4.10 -2.30 23.72
C LEU A 38 -3.54 -1.07 23.02
N ILE A 39 -4.06 -0.70 21.84
CA ILE A 39 -3.72 0.55 21.14
C ILE A 39 -4.03 1.75 22.02
N VAL A 40 -5.24 1.87 22.56
CA VAL A 40 -5.66 2.98 23.44
C VAL A 40 -4.75 3.09 24.66
N LYS A 41 -4.44 1.96 25.30
CA LYS A 41 -3.49 1.92 26.44
C LYS A 41 -2.10 2.44 26.05
N SER A 42 -1.58 2.03 24.88
CA SER A 42 -0.28 2.48 24.39
C SER A 42 -0.30 3.97 24.01
N CYS A 43 -1.38 4.47 23.37
CA CYS A 43 -1.54 5.89 23.07
C CYS A 43 -1.47 6.77 24.33
N PHE A 44 -2.22 6.43 25.37
CA PHE A 44 -2.16 7.17 26.65
C PHE A 44 -0.80 7.04 27.34
N TYR A 45 -0.13 5.88 27.21
CA TYR A 45 1.21 5.69 27.77
C TYR A 45 2.25 6.63 27.15
N VAL A 46 2.15 6.91 25.84
CA VAL A 46 3.05 7.87 25.14
C VAL A 46 2.60 9.33 25.32
N GLY A 47 1.45 9.58 25.95
CA GLY A 47 0.98 10.91 26.30
C GLY A 47 -0.02 11.52 25.33
N ALA A 48 -0.75 10.69 24.55
CA ALA A 48 -1.87 11.18 23.75
C ALA A 48 -2.88 11.94 24.61
N LYS A 49 -3.45 13.02 24.07
CA LYS A 49 -4.47 13.82 24.74
C LYS A 49 -5.79 13.09 24.83
N ASP A 50 -6.16 12.44 23.74
CA ASP A 50 -7.39 11.66 23.64
C ASP A 50 -7.29 10.62 22.52
N VAL A 51 -8.11 9.57 22.60
CA VAL A 51 -8.20 8.51 21.59
C VAL A 51 -9.66 8.30 21.23
N ILE A 52 -10.03 8.72 20.02
CA ILE A 52 -11.40 8.59 19.49
C ILE A 52 -11.49 7.32 18.68
N VAL A 53 -12.25 6.33 19.17
CA VAL A 53 -12.43 5.06 18.47
C VAL A 53 -13.74 5.06 17.68
N ARG A 54 -13.64 4.76 16.38
CA ARG A 54 -14.79 4.60 15.49
C ARG A 54 -14.86 3.14 15.03
N TYR A 55 -15.83 2.41 15.54
CA TYR A 55 -16.07 1.03 15.12
C TYR A 55 -16.95 0.97 13.88
N SER A 56 -16.63 0.03 12.99
CA SER A 56 -17.47 -0.45 11.89
C SER A 56 -17.87 -1.90 12.11
N ASP A 57 -18.91 -2.32 11.40
CA ASP A 57 -19.41 -3.68 11.39
C ASP A 57 -19.76 -4.04 9.95
N ASP A 58 -19.23 -5.16 9.45
CA ASP A 58 -19.31 -5.52 8.03
C ASP A 58 -20.75 -5.84 7.61
N GLU A 59 -21.53 -6.50 8.48
CA GLU A 59 -22.92 -6.78 8.17
C GLU A 59 -23.75 -5.50 8.12
N ILE A 60 -23.56 -4.57 9.07
CA ILE A 60 -24.21 -3.27 9.05
C ILE A 60 -23.82 -2.48 7.80
N ASN A 61 -22.54 -2.48 7.43
CA ASN A 61 -22.07 -1.81 6.21
C ASN A 61 -22.71 -2.41 4.97
N ARG A 62 -22.76 -3.75 4.87
CA ARG A 62 -23.43 -4.45 3.78
C ARG A 62 -24.92 -4.12 3.70
N MET A 63 -25.64 -4.14 4.83
CA MET A 63 -27.07 -3.76 4.89
C MET A 63 -27.30 -2.33 4.40
N ARG A 64 -26.43 -1.39 4.74
CA ARG A 64 -26.52 0.00 4.27
C ARG A 64 -26.42 0.10 2.75
N TYR A 65 -25.50 -0.64 2.10
CA TYR A 65 -25.40 -0.67 0.64
C TYR A 65 -26.60 -1.36 0.00
N LEU A 66 -27.03 -2.50 0.53
CA LEU A 66 -28.20 -3.24 0.03
C LEU A 66 -29.52 -2.49 0.18
N SER A 67 -29.60 -1.50 1.07
CA SER A 67 -30.76 -0.60 1.16
C SER A 67 -30.94 0.28 -0.08
N GLY A 68 -29.92 0.36 -0.94
CA GLY A 68 -29.96 1.08 -2.22
C GLY A 68 -29.77 2.59 -2.14
N ASN A 69 -29.70 3.17 -0.92
CA ASN A 69 -29.70 4.62 -0.71
C ASN A 69 -28.56 5.09 0.19
N ARG A 70 -27.43 4.37 0.23
CA ARG A 70 -26.30 4.82 1.02
C ARG A 70 -25.64 6.03 0.36
N MET A 71 -25.74 7.17 1.04
CA MET A 71 -25.06 8.41 0.69
C MET A 71 -24.23 8.88 1.89
N PRO A 72 -23.06 9.52 1.67
CA PRO A 72 -22.33 10.18 2.75
C PRO A 72 -23.17 11.30 3.38
N TYR A 73 -23.05 11.47 4.69
CA TYR A 73 -23.69 12.56 5.41
C TYR A 73 -22.67 13.64 5.77
N ASP A 74 -23.13 14.88 5.83
CA ASP A 74 -22.27 16.03 6.14
C ASP A 74 -21.51 15.86 7.45
N TYR A 75 -22.13 15.32 8.51
CA TYR A 75 -21.46 15.11 9.78
C TYR A 75 -20.34 14.06 9.73
N GLU A 76 -20.38 13.11 8.79
CA GLU A 76 -19.31 12.13 8.57
C GLU A 76 -18.06 12.84 8.04
N ALA A 77 -18.23 13.74 7.09
CA ALA A 77 -17.17 14.59 6.57
C ALA A 77 -16.69 15.63 7.60
N LEU A 78 -17.63 16.26 8.32
CA LEU A 78 -17.30 17.24 9.36
C LEU A 78 -16.42 16.66 10.45
N PHE A 79 -16.67 15.41 10.87
CA PHE A 79 -15.83 14.74 11.87
C PHE A 79 -14.37 14.63 11.40
N HIS A 80 -14.15 14.16 10.16
CA HIS A 80 -12.82 14.01 9.60
C HIS A 80 -12.12 15.37 9.43
N ASN A 81 -12.80 16.34 8.82
CA ASN A 81 -12.24 17.64 8.56
C ASN A 81 -11.91 18.38 9.88
N GLU A 82 -12.80 18.33 10.88
CA GLU A 82 -12.58 19.00 12.18
C GLU A 82 -11.45 18.34 12.99
N THR A 83 -11.35 17.02 13.00
CA THR A 83 -10.24 16.34 13.69
C THR A 83 -8.89 16.62 13.03
N ALA A 84 -8.85 16.70 11.70
CA ALA A 84 -7.65 17.07 10.94
C ALA A 84 -7.19 18.51 11.25
N GLU A 85 -8.11 19.45 11.29
CA GLU A 85 -7.84 20.84 11.71
C GLU A 85 -7.25 20.93 13.12
N LYS A 86 -7.62 20.00 14.00
CA LYS A 86 -7.10 19.90 15.37
C LYS A 86 -5.77 19.14 15.49
N GLY A 87 -5.17 18.73 14.37
CA GLY A 87 -3.87 18.05 14.35
C GLY A 87 -3.93 16.59 14.81
N ALA A 88 -5.06 15.92 14.62
CA ALA A 88 -5.16 14.50 14.91
C ALA A 88 -4.28 13.64 13.97
N CYS A 89 -3.80 12.50 14.48
CA CYS A 89 -3.28 11.41 13.65
C CYS A 89 -4.29 10.27 13.51
N TYR A 90 -4.14 9.42 12.50
CA TYR A 90 -5.18 8.48 12.08
C TYR A 90 -4.66 7.05 11.99
N LEU A 91 -5.30 6.13 12.70
CA LEU A 91 -5.04 4.70 12.61
C LEU A 91 -6.23 3.99 11.97
N SER A 92 -5.96 3.26 10.89
CA SER A 92 -6.91 2.32 10.30
C SER A 92 -6.46 0.89 10.58
N LEU A 93 -7.24 0.15 11.35
CA LEU A 93 -7.04 -1.28 11.55
C LEU A 93 -7.87 -2.03 10.52
N VAL A 94 -7.20 -2.81 9.67
CA VAL A 94 -7.79 -3.60 8.58
C VAL A 94 -7.75 -5.09 8.89
N GLY A 95 -8.64 -5.86 8.30
CA GLY A 95 -8.80 -7.30 8.52
C GLY A 95 -10.27 -7.68 8.57
N GLU A 96 -11.09 -6.95 7.82
CA GLU A 96 -12.50 -7.20 7.60
C GLU A 96 -12.72 -8.54 6.88
N ASP A 97 -13.95 -9.01 6.85
CA ASP A 97 -14.34 -10.19 6.07
C ASP A 97 -14.12 -9.93 4.56
N PRO A 98 -13.20 -10.66 3.87
CA PRO A 98 -12.99 -10.48 2.43
C PRO A 98 -14.24 -10.75 1.58
N ASP A 99 -15.20 -11.53 2.07
CA ASP A 99 -16.48 -11.79 1.43
C ASP A 99 -17.62 -10.87 1.98
N GLY A 100 -17.34 -9.98 2.90
CA GLY A 100 -18.33 -9.16 3.64
C GLY A 100 -19.22 -8.30 2.74
N MET A 101 -18.71 -7.85 1.59
CA MET A 101 -19.48 -7.06 0.61
C MET A 101 -20.04 -7.90 -0.55
N LYS A 102 -20.01 -9.24 -0.47
CA LYS A 102 -20.54 -10.10 -1.52
C LYS A 102 -22.00 -9.83 -1.83
N GLY A 103 -22.31 -9.59 -3.11
CA GLY A 103 -23.64 -9.26 -3.60
C GLY A 103 -24.02 -7.78 -3.51
N VAL A 104 -23.13 -6.91 -3.04
CA VAL A 104 -23.26 -5.46 -3.16
C VAL A 104 -22.79 -5.04 -4.56
N ASP A 105 -23.53 -4.14 -5.21
CA ASP A 105 -23.12 -3.57 -6.49
C ASP A 105 -21.85 -2.71 -6.29
N PRO A 106 -20.72 -3.04 -6.93
CA PRO A 106 -19.47 -2.28 -6.81
C PRO A 106 -19.62 -0.80 -7.20
N LYS A 107 -20.55 -0.47 -8.10
CA LYS A 107 -20.83 0.92 -8.50
C LYS A 107 -21.37 1.76 -7.36
N LEU A 108 -22.20 1.17 -6.47
CA LEU A 108 -22.69 1.88 -5.29
C LEU A 108 -21.55 2.21 -4.32
N MET A 109 -20.62 1.26 -4.13
CA MET A 109 -19.45 1.45 -3.27
C MET A 109 -18.53 2.54 -3.83
N SER A 110 -18.21 2.45 -5.12
CA SER A 110 -17.37 3.44 -5.81
C SER A 110 -17.97 4.84 -5.78
N ASN A 111 -19.28 4.96 -6.04
CA ASN A 111 -19.99 6.25 -5.99
C ASN A 111 -19.98 6.85 -4.58
N PHE A 112 -20.24 6.05 -3.55
CA PHE A 112 -20.16 6.51 -2.16
C PHE A 112 -18.76 7.03 -1.82
N SER A 113 -17.72 6.25 -2.15
CA SER A 113 -16.33 6.63 -1.90
C SER A 113 -15.94 7.92 -2.62
N LYS A 114 -16.33 8.08 -3.88
CA LYS A 114 -16.09 9.29 -4.67
C LYS A 114 -16.72 10.53 -4.04
N ILE A 115 -17.98 10.44 -3.61
CA ILE A 115 -18.67 11.56 -2.98
C ILE A 115 -18.03 11.91 -1.64
N LEU A 116 -17.78 10.90 -0.77
CA LEU A 116 -17.16 11.10 0.52
C LEU A 116 -15.76 11.70 0.38
N ARG A 117 -14.98 11.25 -0.63
CA ARG A 117 -13.65 11.80 -0.94
C ARG A 117 -13.71 13.29 -1.20
N GLY A 118 -14.65 13.75 -2.02
CA GLY A 118 -14.84 15.19 -2.27
C GLY A 118 -15.25 15.97 -1.01
N MET A 119 -16.11 15.39 -0.17
CA MET A 119 -16.56 16.04 1.08
C MET A 119 -15.46 16.12 2.15
N THR A 120 -14.47 15.21 2.11
CA THR A 120 -13.37 15.13 3.07
C THR A 120 -12.05 15.71 2.53
N GLN A 121 -12.09 16.55 1.51
CA GLN A 121 -10.88 17.11 0.90
C GLN A 121 -9.94 17.78 1.93
N PRO A 122 -10.41 18.65 2.87
CA PRO A 122 -9.51 19.24 3.88
C PRO A 122 -8.77 18.22 4.76
N TYR A 123 -9.44 17.11 5.11
CA TYR A 123 -8.82 15.99 5.82
C TYR A 123 -7.78 15.30 4.96
N ARG A 124 -8.11 15.02 3.70
CA ARG A 124 -7.20 14.35 2.76
C ARG A 124 -5.96 15.18 2.48
N ASP A 125 -6.12 16.48 2.27
CA ASP A 125 -4.98 17.38 2.06
C ASP A 125 -3.99 17.30 3.23
N LYS A 126 -4.47 17.14 4.48
CA LYS A 126 -3.57 16.96 5.63
C LYS A 126 -2.76 15.66 5.57
N LEU A 127 -3.32 14.59 5.01
CA LEU A 127 -2.62 13.32 4.84
C LEU A 127 -1.71 13.35 3.61
N ASP A 128 -2.25 13.75 2.47
CA ASP A 128 -1.59 13.71 1.16
C ASP A 128 -0.38 14.67 1.09
N TYR A 129 -0.42 15.79 1.85
CA TYR A 129 0.68 16.75 1.98
C TYR A 129 1.52 16.57 3.27
N MET A 130 1.47 15.42 3.91
CA MET A 130 2.31 15.05 5.07
C MET A 130 2.18 16.00 6.28
N HIS A 131 0.99 16.60 6.49
CA HIS A 131 0.69 17.43 7.66
C HIS A 131 0.17 16.62 8.85
N ALA A 132 -0.33 15.41 8.63
CA ALA A 132 -0.85 14.52 9.67
C ALA A 132 -0.39 13.08 9.45
N ALA A 133 0.11 12.42 10.50
CA ALA A 133 0.48 11.02 10.44
C ALA A 133 -0.77 10.13 10.29
N TRP A 134 -0.64 9.10 9.46
CA TRP A 134 -1.63 8.04 9.34
C TRP A 134 -0.94 6.69 9.30
N CYS A 135 -1.63 5.66 9.75
CA CYS A 135 -1.08 4.30 9.69
C CYS A 135 -2.21 3.31 9.40
N VAL A 136 -1.93 2.37 8.49
CA VAL A 136 -2.77 1.18 8.28
C VAL A 136 -2.04 -0.01 8.87
N ALA A 137 -2.74 -0.81 9.68
CA ALA A 137 -2.18 -2.01 10.28
C ALA A 137 -3.19 -3.15 10.30
N SER A 138 -2.73 -4.37 10.03
CA SER A 138 -3.61 -5.53 9.94
C SER A 138 -3.91 -6.14 11.31
N VAL A 139 -5.18 -6.42 11.56
CA VAL A 139 -5.64 -7.07 12.80
C VAL A 139 -6.59 -8.23 12.46
N PRO A 140 -6.23 -9.48 12.80
CA PRO A 140 -7.04 -10.65 12.50
C PRO A 140 -8.45 -10.60 13.06
N THR A 141 -9.44 -10.88 12.19
CA THR A 141 -10.82 -11.22 12.55
C THR A 141 -11.08 -12.70 12.26
N MET A 142 -12.15 -13.27 12.82
CA MET A 142 -12.45 -14.68 12.60
C MET A 142 -12.84 -14.96 11.14
N ALA A 143 -13.60 -14.08 10.51
CA ALA A 143 -14.02 -14.26 9.11
C ALA A 143 -12.82 -14.23 8.17
N TRP A 144 -11.92 -13.26 8.32
CA TRP A 144 -10.67 -13.19 7.56
C TRP A 144 -9.78 -14.41 7.80
N ALA A 145 -9.60 -14.82 9.05
CA ALA A 145 -8.78 -15.99 9.39
C ALA A 145 -9.27 -17.27 8.71
N LYS A 146 -10.57 -17.52 8.72
CA LYS A 146 -11.18 -18.67 8.04
C LYS A 146 -11.04 -18.62 6.53
N LYS A 147 -11.00 -17.42 5.94
CA LYS A 147 -10.76 -17.24 4.51
C LYS A 147 -9.34 -17.60 4.12
N VAL A 148 -8.37 -17.19 4.93
CA VAL A 148 -6.93 -17.45 4.69
C VAL A 148 -6.55 -18.89 5.01
N TYR A 149 -7.05 -19.42 6.13
CA TYR A 149 -6.74 -20.77 6.64
C TYR A 149 -8.00 -21.62 6.80
N PRO A 150 -8.70 -21.99 5.71
CA PRO A 150 -10.00 -22.65 5.78
C PRO A 150 -9.94 -24.05 6.42
N GLU A 151 -8.81 -24.74 6.36
CA GLU A 151 -8.61 -26.09 6.89
C GLU A 151 -8.04 -26.09 8.33
N SER A 152 -7.74 -24.92 8.91
CA SER A 152 -7.17 -24.84 10.25
C SER A 152 -8.27 -24.90 11.32
N GLU A 153 -8.01 -25.71 12.36
CA GLU A 153 -8.87 -25.77 13.56
C GLU A 153 -8.74 -24.51 14.42
N ASP A 154 -7.61 -23.79 14.35
CA ASP A 154 -7.34 -22.55 15.08
C ASP A 154 -6.89 -21.41 14.15
N ALA A 155 -7.67 -21.19 13.08
CA ALA A 155 -7.37 -20.22 12.02
C ALA A 155 -7.04 -18.81 12.55
N LEU A 156 -7.74 -18.37 13.61
CA LEU A 156 -7.50 -17.04 14.20
C LEU A 156 -6.11 -16.94 14.84
N SER A 157 -5.66 -17.99 15.53
CA SER A 157 -4.32 -18.03 16.11
C SER A 157 -3.25 -18.07 15.02
N ASP A 158 -3.47 -18.87 13.97
CA ASP A 158 -2.56 -18.96 12.84
C ASP A 158 -2.41 -17.62 12.12
N LEU A 159 -3.52 -16.92 11.88
CA LEU A 159 -3.46 -15.59 11.25
C LEU A 159 -2.78 -14.56 12.17
N TRP A 160 -3.02 -14.60 13.49
CA TRP A 160 -2.28 -13.76 14.43
C TRP A 160 -0.78 -14.02 14.39
N ASN A 161 -0.37 -15.29 14.35
CA ASN A 161 1.05 -15.66 14.25
C ASN A 161 1.66 -15.14 12.93
N ALA A 162 0.92 -15.23 11.84
CA ALA A 162 1.34 -14.67 10.55
C ALA A 162 1.51 -13.15 10.62
N VAL A 163 0.49 -12.41 11.09
CA VAL A 163 0.53 -10.94 11.21
C VAL A 163 1.69 -10.47 12.10
N LEU A 164 1.89 -11.10 13.26
CA LEU A 164 2.99 -10.76 14.14
C LEU A 164 4.36 -11.01 13.50
N LYS A 165 4.50 -12.13 12.77
CA LYS A 165 5.74 -12.50 12.08
C LYS A 165 6.05 -11.51 10.94
N MET A 166 5.07 -11.19 10.08
CA MET A 166 5.27 -10.25 8.97
C MET A 166 5.52 -8.83 9.47
N SER A 167 4.95 -8.45 10.61
CA SER A 167 5.22 -7.18 11.28
C SER A 167 6.51 -7.18 12.13
N ARG A 168 7.35 -8.21 12.03
CA ARG A 168 8.63 -8.34 12.77
C ARG A 168 8.48 -8.25 14.30
N VAL A 169 7.30 -8.61 14.80
CA VAL A 169 7.03 -8.66 16.26
C VAL A 169 7.44 -10.02 16.79
N ASN A 170 8.49 -10.05 17.61
CA ASN A 170 9.06 -11.24 18.22
C ASN A 170 9.45 -10.98 19.68
N GLU A 171 10.30 -11.83 20.25
CA GLU A 171 10.75 -11.68 21.64
C GLU A 171 11.61 -10.44 21.89
N LYS A 172 12.26 -9.88 20.83
CA LYS A 172 13.01 -8.61 20.92
C LYS A 172 12.05 -7.42 20.98
N ASP A 173 12.61 -6.22 21.11
CA ASP A 173 11.85 -4.98 20.97
C ASP A 173 11.42 -4.80 19.49
N ALA A 174 10.11 -4.69 19.27
CA ALA A 174 9.58 -4.54 17.93
C ALA A 174 9.97 -3.19 17.29
N ASN A 175 10.08 -2.12 18.07
CA ASN A 175 10.51 -0.81 17.57
C ASN A 175 11.99 -0.83 17.14
N GLU A 176 12.86 -1.57 17.85
CA GLU A 176 14.25 -1.76 17.43
C GLU A 176 14.34 -2.55 16.13
N ASN A 177 13.56 -3.64 15.98
CA ASN A 177 13.48 -4.40 14.73
C ASN A 177 13.07 -3.50 13.55
N TRP A 178 12.13 -2.57 13.77
CA TRP A 178 11.68 -1.63 12.74
C TRP A 178 12.68 -0.51 12.46
N ASN A 179 13.48 -0.10 13.44
CA ASN A 179 14.62 0.81 13.19
C ASN A 179 15.69 0.15 12.31
N GLU A 180 16.01 -1.13 12.53
CA GLU A 180 16.91 -1.88 11.66
C GLU A 180 16.32 -2.03 10.25
N HIS A 181 15.01 -2.31 10.14
CA HIS A 181 14.30 -2.40 8.88
C HIS A 181 14.31 -1.08 8.11
N ARG A 182 14.05 0.03 8.80
CA ARG A 182 14.19 1.39 8.26
C ARG A 182 15.58 1.65 7.68
N ALA A 183 16.64 1.32 8.40
CA ALA A 183 18.00 1.53 7.92
C ALA A 183 18.27 0.79 6.60
N SER A 184 17.63 -0.37 6.39
CA SER A 184 17.69 -1.10 5.12
C SER A 184 16.98 -0.36 3.98
N PHE A 185 15.82 0.26 4.24
CA PHE A 185 15.13 1.12 3.28
C PHE A 185 15.94 2.36 2.95
N ASP A 186 16.35 3.12 3.98
CA ASP A 186 17.09 4.38 3.83
C ASP A 186 18.30 4.21 2.94
N LYS A 187 19.05 3.10 3.12
CA LYS A 187 20.21 2.77 2.29
C LYS A 187 19.84 2.58 0.82
N ARG A 188 18.81 1.76 0.52
CA ARG A 188 18.42 1.41 -0.85
C ARG A 188 17.76 2.58 -1.57
N VAL A 189 16.89 3.30 -0.86
CA VAL A 189 16.28 4.54 -1.36
C VAL A 189 17.35 5.55 -1.71
N HIS A 190 18.37 5.71 -0.85
CA HIS A 190 19.50 6.61 -1.12
C HIS A 190 20.24 6.20 -2.41
N ILE A 191 20.55 4.92 -2.61
CA ILE A 191 21.20 4.43 -3.84
C ILE A 191 20.31 4.72 -5.05
N LEU A 192 19.03 4.32 -5.03
CA LEU A 192 18.09 4.48 -6.15
C LEU A 192 17.97 5.94 -6.59
N ASN A 193 17.87 6.86 -5.63
CA ASN A 193 17.69 8.30 -5.90
C ASN A 193 18.97 9.00 -6.39
N HIS A 194 20.14 8.31 -6.40
CA HIS A 194 21.40 8.87 -6.88
C HIS A 194 21.97 8.14 -8.11
N LEU A 195 21.26 7.14 -8.61
CA LEU A 195 21.74 6.33 -9.75
C LEU A 195 21.50 6.95 -11.13
N ASP A 196 20.80 8.07 -11.26
CA ASP A 196 20.40 8.66 -12.56
C ASP A 196 19.80 7.62 -13.53
N ILE A 197 18.82 6.85 -13.05
CA ILE A 197 18.17 5.79 -13.83
C ILE A 197 17.34 6.41 -14.96
N GLU A 198 17.55 5.98 -16.20
CA GLU A 198 16.73 6.31 -17.34
C GLU A 198 15.54 5.35 -17.45
N SER A 199 15.79 4.04 -17.31
CA SER A 199 14.79 3.01 -17.40
C SER A 199 15.16 1.76 -16.59
N VAL A 200 14.15 0.95 -16.29
CA VAL A 200 14.28 -0.37 -15.67
C VAL A 200 13.65 -1.44 -16.56
N HIS A 201 14.32 -2.56 -16.73
CA HIS A 201 13.87 -3.68 -17.55
C HIS A 201 13.56 -4.88 -16.68
N TYR A 202 12.30 -5.29 -16.67
CA TYR A 202 11.78 -6.43 -15.90
C TYR A 202 11.69 -7.67 -16.79
N THR A 203 12.27 -8.78 -16.34
CA THR A 203 12.18 -10.08 -17.02
C THR A 203 11.99 -11.23 -16.04
N ASN A 204 11.18 -12.23 -16.42
CA ASN A 204 11.01 -13.48 -15.67
C ASN A 204 10.56 -14.64 -16.56
N SER A 205 10.48 -15.86 -16.03
CA SER A 205 10.08 -17.06 -16.75
C SER A 205 8.60 -17.14 -17.10
N LEU A 206 7.74 -16.29 -16.51
CA LEU A 206 6.32 -16.21 -16.89
C LEU A 206 6.13 -15.54 -18.25
N GLY A 207 7.15 -14.88 -18.78
CA GLY A 207 7.14 -14.17 -20.04
C GLY A 207 7.04 -12.66 -19.90
N THR A 208 7.22 -12.12 -18.70
CA THR A 208 7.39 -10.68 -18.48
C THR A 208 8.65 -10.22 -19.22
N ASP A 209 8.48 -9.21 -20.07
CA ASP A 209 9.54 -8.48 -20.80
C ASP A 209 9.04 -7.05 -20.96
N LEU A 210 9.35 -6.21 -19.95
CA LEU A 210 8.80 -4.87 -19.80
C LEU A 210 9.89 -3.85 -19.51
N VAL A 211 9.96 -2.82 -20.34
CA VAL A 211 10.80 -1.65 -20.12
C VAL A 211 9.95 -0.51 -19.57
N VAL A 212 10.41 0.09 -18.47
CA VAL A 212 9.75 1.19 -17.78
C VAL A 212 10.73 2.35 -17.65
N GLU A 213 10.46 3.46 -18.36
CA GLU A 213 11.19 4.71 -18.16
C GLU A 213 10.74 5.39 -16.86
N LEU A 214 11.68 6.05 -16.18
CA LEU A 214 11.37 6.92 -15.06
C LEU A 214 11.22 8.38 -15.51
N PRO A 215 10.37 9.18 -14.88
CA PRO A 215 10.29 10.61 -15.18
C PRO A 215 11.57 11.33 -14.76
N GLU A 216 11.85 12.49 -15.34
CA GLU A 216 12.96 13.33 -14.88
C GLU A 216 12.64 13.85 -13.46
N GLY A 217 13.60 13.75 -12.55
CA GLY A 217 13.38 14.08 -11.13
C GLY A 217 12.58 13.03 -10.37
N TYR A 218 12.56 11.78 -10.84
CA TYR A 218 11.93 10.68 -10.10
C TYR A 218 12.48 10.56 -8.68
N VAL A 219 11.62 10.15 -7.75
CA VAL A 219 11.99 9.87 -6.36
C VAL A 219 11.48 8.49 -6.00
N PHE A 220 12.38 7.64 -5.52
CA PHE A 220 12.00 6.42 -4.81
C PHE A 220 11.75 6.75 -3.35
N ALA A 221 10.63 6.30 -2.83
CA ALA A 221 10.25 6.34 -1.42
C ALA A 221 10.08 4.90 -0.90
N GLY A 222 10.02 4.72 0.41
CA GLY A 222 9.77 3.40 0.98
C GLY A 222 10.05 3.31 2.47
N GLY A 223 9.42 2.33 3.09
CA GLY A 223 9.48 2.10 4.54
C GLY A 223 8.60 3.07 5.30
N GLY A 224 8.96 4.33 5.39
CA GLY A 224 8.20 5.34 6.09
C GLY A 224 8.40 6.73 5.49
N SER A 225 7.67 7.70 6.03
CA SER A 225 7.63 9.07 5.53
C SER A 225 7.94 10.08 6.63
N PHE A 226 8.37 11.29 6.23
CA PHE A 226 8.51 12.42 7.13
C PHE A 226 7.31 13.33 7.01
N LEU A 227 6.78 13.74 8.15
CA LEU A 227 5.85 14.86 8.19
C LEU A 227 6.60 16.18 7.93
N ASP A 228 5.88 17.22 7.56
CA ASP A 228 6.41 18.58 7.35
C ASP A 228 7.16 19.14 8.57
N ASN A 229 6.82 18.68 9.78
CA ASN A 229 7.49 19.04 11.04
C ASN A 229 8.74 18.19 11.34
N GLY A 230 9.14 17.29 10.45
CA GLY A 230 10.31 16.42 10.58
C GLY A 230 10.09 15.13 11.37
N ASN A 231 8.89 14.86 11.88
CA ASN A 231 8.59 13.61 12.56
C ASN A 231 8.50 12.47 11.53
N TYR A 232 9.23 11.39 11.76
CA TYR A 232 9.18 10.18 10.94
C TYR A 232 8.12 9.21 11.45
N TYR A 233 7.40 8.56 10.53
CA TYR A 233 6.37 7.57 10.85
C TYR A 233 6.29 6.49 9.77
N PHE A 234 5.62 5.36 10.04
CA PHE A 234 5.36 4.32 9.05
C PHE A 234 3.88 4.30 8.67
N PRO A 235 3.53 4.67 7.43
CA PRO A 235 2.14 4.65 6.97
C PRO A 235 1.52 3.26 6.98
N ASN A 236 2.34 2.23 6.77
CA ASN A 236 1.90 0.84 6.65
C ASN A 236 2.68 -0.08 7.59
N ILE A 237 1.97 -0.96 8.31
CA ILE A 237 2.55 -2.03 9.11
C ILE A 237 1.80 -3.35 8.82
N PRO A 238 2.44 -4.31 8.12
CA PRO A 238 3.82 -4.29 7.62
C PRO A 238 4.02 -3.45 6.36
N THR A 239 5.29 -3.15 6.02
CA THR A 239 5.72 -2.68 4.70
C THR A 239 7.07 -3.32 4.34
N GLU A 240 7.23 -3.71 3.07
CA GLU A 240 8.43 -4.33 2.50
C GLU A 240 8.90 -3.61 1.23
N GLU A 241 8.17 -2.62 0.78
CA GLU A 241 8.33 -1.99 -0.52
C GLU A 241 9.20 -0.75 -0.52
N ILE A 242 9.90 -0.57 -1.64
CA ILE A 242 10.44 0.70 -2.10
C ILE A 242 9.77 0.98 -3.43
N PHE A 243 9.09 2.11 -3.56
CA PHE A 243 8.25 2.43 -4.70
C PHE A 243 8.63 3.75 -5.37
N SER A 244 8.21 3.92 -6.61
CA SER A 244 8.31 5.15 -7.39
C SER A 244 7.22 5.18 -8.45
N ALA A 245 7.11 6.28 -9.18
CA ALA A 245 6.21 6.39 -10.32
C ALA A 245 6.93 6.12 -11.63
N PRO A 246 6.34 5.31 -12.54
CA PRO A 246 6.80 5.22 -13.91
C PRO A 246 6.47 6.52 -14.67
N LYS A 247 7.26 6.85 -15.68
CA LYS A 247 6.88 7.88 -16.65
C LYS A 247 5.65 7.40 -17.42
N LYS A 248 4.56 8.15 -17.36
CA LYS A 248 3.25 7.80 -17.92
C LYS A 248 3.33 7.19 -19.33
N THR A 249 4.12 7.78 -20.21
CA THR A 249 4.26 7.35 -21.61
C THR A 249 5.47 6.43 -21.85
N GLY A 250 6.24 6.10 -20.81
CA GLY A 250 7.52 5.42 -20.91
C GLY A 250 7.47 3.90 -20.71
N VAL A 251 6.28 3.28 -20.70
CA VAL A 251 6.14 1.83 -20.45
C VAL A 251 5.89 1.09 -21.75
N ASN A 252 6.73 0.08 -22.04
CA ASN A 252 6.62 -0.71 -23.27
C ASN A 252 6.96 -2.18 -23.02
N GLY A 253 6.14 -3.09 -23.54
CA GLY A 253 6.35 -4.52 -23.44
C GLY A 253 5.21 -5.25 -22.74
N LYS A 254 5.48 -6.46 -22.26
CA LYS A 254 4.48 -7.37 -21.72
C LYS A 254 4.76 -7.67 -20.24
N LEU A 255 3.71 -7.67 -19.44
CA LEU A 255 3.76 -7.86 -17.99
C LEU A 255 2.77 -8.94 -17.56
N TYR A 256 3.27 -9.98 -16.91
CA TYR A 256 2.45 -11.08 -16.37
C TYR A 256 2.30 -10.96 -14.87
N SER A 257 1.08 -11.20 -14.38
CA SER A 257 0.84 -11.33 -12.93
C SER A 257 1.50 -12.59 -12.37
N ALA A 258 2.10 -12.48 -11.20
CA ALA A 258 2.68 -13.61 -10.47
C ALA A 258 1.70 -14.21 -9.45
N LEU A 259 0.79 -13.38 -8.92
CA LEU A 259 -0.21 -13.78 -7.93
C LEU A 259 -1.61 -13.38 -8.39
N PRO A 260 -2.66 -14.04 -7.86
CA PRO A 260 -4.03 -13.58 -8.07
C PRO A 260 -4.26 -12.19 -7.51
N LEU A 261 -5.10 -11.39 -8.18
CA LEU A 261 -5.57 -10.09 -7.70
C LEU A 261 -6.96 -10.26 -7.06
N ALA A 262 -7.08 -9.95 -5.78
CA ALA A 262 -8.37 -9.81 -5.10
C ALA A 262 -8.84 -8.35 -5.22
N TYR A 263 -9.98 -8.12 -5.85
CA TYR A 263 -10.50 -6.77 -6.07
C TYR A 263 -12.02 -6.74 -5.92
N ASN A 264 -12.51 -5.93 -4.97
CA ASN A 264 -13.96 -5.77 -4.71
C ASN A 264 -14.73 -7.09 -4.54
N GLY A 265 -14.16 -8.08 -3.86
CA GLY A 265 -14.77 -9.39 -3.63
C GLY A 265 -14.70 -10.37 -4.83
N ALA A 266 -14.06 -9.98 -5.92
CA ALA A 266 -13.74 -10.85 -7.06
C ALA A 266 -12.25 -11.22 -7.05
N VAL A 267 -11.91 -12.31 -7.75
CA VAL A 267 -10.51 -12.75 -7.88
C VAL A 267 -10.16 -12.87 -9.36
N VAL A 268 -9.11 -12.18 -9.78
CA VAL A 268 -8.52 -12.29 -11.13
C VAL A 268 -7.31 -13.19 -11.07
N LYS A 269 -7.20 -14.15 -12.02
CA LYS A 269 -6.08 -15.11 -12.03
C LYS A 269 -5.44 -15.23 -13.41
N ASP A 270 -4.12 -15.46 -13.38
CA ASP A 270 -3.30 -15.73 -14.57
C ASP A 270 -3.56 -14.68 -15.66
N PHE A 271 -3.33 -13.43 -15.34
CA PHE A 271 -3.58 -12.30 -16.21
C PHE A 271 -2.29 -11.62 -16.65
N TRP A 272 -2.39 -10.83 -17.73
CA TRP A 272 -1.28 -10.07 -18.27
C TRP A 272 -1.78 -8.80 -18.95
N PHE A 273 -0.87 -7.84 -19.08
CA PHE A 273 -1.06 -6.60 -19.83
C PHE A 273 0.05 -6.45 -20.88
N GLU A 274 -0.28 -5.86 -22.03
CA GLU A 274 0.68 -5.39 -23.02
C GLU A 274 0.60 -3.86 -23.10
N PHE A 275 1.77 -3.22 -22.93
CA PHE A 275 1.89 -1.77 -22.90
C PHE A 275 2.59 -1.27 -24.17
N LYS A 276 2.11 -0.13 -24.68
CA LYS A 276 2.75 0.61 -25.76
C LYS A 276 2.64 2.11 -25.46
N ASN A 277 3.79 2.79 -25.38
CA ASN A 277 3.87 4.20 -25.00
C ASN A 277 3.07 4.48 -23.71
N GLY A 278 3.21 3.62 -22.74
CA GLY A 278 2.58 3.68 -21.42
C GLY A 278 1.16 3.14 -21.34
N GLN A 279 0.42 3.09 -22.45
CA GLN A 279 -0.97 2.68 -22.47
C GLN A 279 -1.11 1.16 -22.58
N VAL A 280 -2.02 0.58 -21.81
CA VAL A 280 -2.49 -0.81 -22.01
C VAL A 280 -3.17 -0.90 -23.36
N VAL A 281 -2.59 -1.68 -24.27
CA VAL A 281 -3.12 -1.90 -25.64
C VAL A 281 -3.76 -3.28 -25.81
N ASP A 282 -3.37 -4.24 -24.98
CA ASP A 282 -3.98 -5.58 -24.95
C ASP A 282 -3.87 -6.18 -23.54
N TYR A 283 -4.81 -7.06 -23.19
CA TYR A 283 -4.83 -7.75 -21.90
C TYR A 283 -5.72 -8.99 -21.94
N ASP A 284 -5.43 -9.97 -21.10
CA ASP A 284 -6.29 -11.13 -20.89
C ASP A 284 -6.13 -11.69 -19.48
N ALA A 285 -7.06 -12.55 -19.08
CA ALA A 285 -7.04 -13.31 -17.83
C ALA A 285 -7.71 -14.64 -17.99
N LYS A 286 -7.20 -15.70 -17.36
CA LYS A 286 -7.91 -16.98 -17.34
C LYS A 286 -9.21 -16.91 -16.52
N VAL A 287 -9.22 -16.10 -15.47
CA VAL A 287 -10.40 -15.86 -14.62
C VAL A 287 -10.50 -14.37 -14.32
N GLY A 288 -11.70 -13.80 -14.44
CA GLY A 288 -12.00 -12.43 -14.02
C GLY A 288 -11.59 -11.35 -15.01
N LYS A 289 -11.52 -11.63 -16.32
CA LYS A 289 -11.19 -10.62 -17.33
C LYS A 289 -12.11 -9.40 -17.28
N GLU A 290 -13.39 -9.60 -16.99
CA GLU A 290 -14.37 -8.52 -16.82
C GLU A 290 -14.02 -7.56 -15.69
N VAL A 291 -13.33 -8.04 -14.66
CA VAL A 291 -12.83 -7.19 -13.54
C VAL A 291 -11.71 -6.28 -14.05
N LEU A 292 -10.74 -6.82 -14.82
CA LEU A 292 -9.70 -6.02 -15.46
C LEU A 292 -10.30 -4.96 -16.38
N THR A 293 -11.30 -5.34 -17.18
CA THR A 293 -12.01 -4.40 -18.05
C THR A 293 -12.63 -3.25 -17.23
N SER A 294 -13.29 -3.58 -16.12
CA SER A 294 -13.89 -2.57 -15.25
C SER A 294 -12.86 -1.62 -14.61
N ILE A 295 -11.68 -2.13 -14.26
CA ILE A 295 -10.57 -1.30 -13.75
C ILE A 295 -10.09 -0.33 -14.83
N LEU A 296 -9.81 -0.83 -16.04
CA LEU A 296 -9.32 -0.03 -17.18
C LEU A 296 -10.35 0.98 -17.72
N GLU A 297 -11.63 0.78 -17.45
CA GLU A 297 -12.74 1.67 -17.83
C GLU A 297 -13.09 2.70 -16.75
N THR A 298 -12.37 2.75 -15.62
CA THR A 298 -12.64 3.71 -14.54
C THR A 298 -12.48 5.16 -15.04
N ASP A 299 -11.38 5.46 -15.72
CA ASP A 299 -11.09 6.72 -16.41
C ASP A 299 -9.94 6.53 -17.42
N GLU A 300 -9.49 7.61 -18.05
CA GLU A 300 -8.40 7.50 -19.02
C GLU A 300 -7.05 7.16 -18.36
N GLY A 301 -6.82 7.63 -17.12
CA GLY A 301 -5.58 7.37 -16.37
C GLY A 301 -5.47 5.91 -15.93
N SER A 302 -6.59 5.21 -15.73
CA SER A 302 -6.57 3.79 -15.30
C SER A 302 -5.98 2.82 -16.33
N LYS A 303 -5.73 3.28 -17.56
CA LYS A 303 -5.05 2.52 -18.62
C LYS A 303 -3.53 2.61 -18.57
N TYR A 304 -2.98 3.35 -17.64
CA TYR A 304 -1.55 3.59 -17.47
C TYR A 304 -1.09 3.13 -16.09
N LEU A 305 0.20 2.80 -15.97
CA LEU A 305 0.79 2.54 -14.66
C LEU A 305 0.99 3.83 -13.88
N GLY A 306 0.73 3.77 -12.59
CA GLY A 306 0.98 4.85 -11.62
C GLY A 306 2.08 4.51 -10.64
N GLU A 307 2.42 3.24 -10.47
CA GLU A 307 3.42 2.79 -9.50
C GLU A 307 4.26 1.65 -10.03
N ILE A 308 5.53 1.65 -9.60
CA ILE A 308 6.45 0.52 -9.62
C ILE A 308 6.95 0.29 -8.20
N ALA A 309 6.84 -0.92 -7.68
CA ALA A 309 7.27 -1.27 -6.33
C ALA A 309 8.27 -2.43 -6.32
N LEU A 310 9.33 -2.25 -5.54
CA LEU A 310 10.44 -3.18 -5.37
C LEU A 310 10.30 -3.90 -4.02
N VAL A 311 9.92 -5.16 -4.05
CA VAL A 311 9.79 -6.02 -2.86
C VAL A 311 10.61 -7.28 -3.06
N PRO A 312 11.60 -7.59 -2.20
CA PRO A 312 12.45 -8.76 -2.40
C PRO A 312 11.69 -10.07 -2.14
N TYR A 313 11.86 -11.05 -3.04
CA TYR A 313 11.39 -12.41 -2.83
C TYR A 313 12.05 -13.04 -1.59
N GLY A 314 11.27 -13.67 -0.72
CA GLY A 314 11.73 -14.20 0.56
C GLY A 314 11.59 -13.19 1.71
N SER A 315 10.86 -12.07 1.51
CA SER A 315 10.38 -11.23 2.63
C SER A 315 9.58 -12.06 3.63
N PRO A 316 9.37 -11.58 4.86
CA PRO A 316 8.54 -12.31 5.84
C PRO A 316 7.15 -12.66 5.32
N ILE A 317 6.60 -11.86 4.39
CA ILE A 317 5.28 -12.08 3.77
C ILE A 317 5.39 -13.11 2.66
N SER A 318 6.25 -12.91 1.67
CA SER A 318 6.38 -13.84 0.54
C SER A 318 6.82 -15.24 0.97
N ALA A 319 7.57 -15.36 2.06
CA ALA A 319 8.00 -16.65 2.60
C ALA A 319 6.86 -17.49 3.20
N MET A 320 5.65 -16.93 3.34
CA MET A 320 4.46 -17.67 3.80
C MET A 320 3.74 -18.39 2.67
N ASP A 321 4.00 -18.03 1.40
CA ASP A 321 3.37 -18.61 0.21
C ASP A 321 1.83 -18.70 0.34
N THR A 322 1.23 -17.60 0.83
CA THR A 322 -0.19 -17.53 1.21
C THR A 322 -0.79 -16.27 0.64
N LEU A 323 -1.96 -16.37 0.02
CA LEU A 323 -2.79 -15.21 -0.36
C LEU A 323 -3.64 -14.80 0.86
N PHE A 324 -3.45 -13.57 1.32
CA PHE A 324 -4.13 -13.09 2.54
C PHE A 324 -5.47 -12.43 2.25
N TYR A 325 -5.80 -12.13 1.01
CA TYR A 325 -7.03 -11.41 0.61
C TYR A 325 -7.15 -10.04 1.30
N GLU A 326 -6.02 -9.45 1.63
CA GLU A 326 -5.89 -8.13 2.22
C GLU A 326 -4.77 -7.37 1.50
N THR A 327 -5.13 -6.25 0.85
CA THR A 327 -4.26 -5.52 -0.09
C THR A 327 -2.95 -5.11 0.56
N LEU A 328 -2.97 -4.53 1.78
CA LEU A 328 -1.78 -4.13 2.52
C LEU A 328 -0.73 -5.25 2.64
N ILE A 329 -1.18 -6.49 2.79
CA ILE A 329 -0.29 -7.64 2.95
C ILE A 329 0.11 -8.20 1.60
N ASP A 330 -0.85 -8.40 0.69
CA ASP A 330 -0.62 -9.08 -0.58
C ASP A 330 0.28 -8.26 -1.51
N GLU A 331 0.18 -6.92 -1.53
CA GLU A 331 1.09 -6.03 -2.26
C GLU A 331 2.52 -6.13 -1.73
N ASN A 332 2.68 -6.21 -0.42
CA ASN A 332 3.98 -6.33 0.24
C ASN A 332 4.59 -7.76 0.18
N ALA A 333 3.91 -8.72 -0.45
CA ALA A 333 4.44 -10.06 -0.70
C ALA A 333 5.40 -10.11 -1.89
N SER A 334 5.36 -9.15 -2.82
CA SER A 334 6.02 -9.27 -4.11
C SER A 334 6.26 -7.91 -4.76
N CYS A 335 7.28 -7.79 -5.64
CA CYS A 335 7.32 -6.66 -6.57
C CYS A 335 5.97 -6.53 -7.26
N HIS A 336 5.45 -5.31 -7.33
CA HIS A 336 4.14 -5.03 -7.90
C HIS A 336 4.15 -3.76 -8.74
N PHE A 337 3.09 -3.56 -9.49
CA PHE A 337 2.76 -2.34 -10.20
C PHE A 337 1.34 -1.93 -9.83
N ALA A 338 1.04 -0.64 -9.91
CA ALA A 338 -0.35 -0.19 -9.84
C ALA A 338 -0.81 0.37 -11.19
N LEU A 339 -2.03 -0.02 -11.59
CA LEU A 339 -2.77 0.72 -12.61
C LEU A 339 -3.41 1.96 -12.00
N GLY A 340 -3.25 3.11 -12.65
CA GLY A 340 -3.93 4.34 -12.25
C GLY A 340 -3.00 5.43 -11.68
N ALA A 341 -3.42 6.08 -10.58
CA ALA A 341 -2.77 7.27 -10.05
C ALA A 341 -1.34 7.02 -9.56
N SER A 342 -0.46 7.99 -9.81
CA SER A 342 0.87 8.05 -9.18
C SER A 342 0.80 8.83 -7.86
N TYR A 343 1.70 8.51 -6.92
CA TYR A 343 1.89 9.32 -5.71
C TYR A 343 2.77 10.53 -6.00
N ASN A 344 2.32 11.71 -5.52
CA ASN A 344 3.02 12.98 -5.80
C ASN A 344 4.43 13.03 -5.21
N GLU A 345 4.71 12.30 -4.13
CA GLU A 345 6.03 12.20 -3.51
C GLU A 345 7.06 11.46 -4.38
N CYS A 346 6.62 10.76 -5.44
CA CYS A 346 7.49 10.02 -6.34
C CYS A 346 8.21 10.90 -7.37
N ILE A 347 8.09 12.21 -7.28
CA ILE A 347 8.82 13.17 -8.10
C ILE A 347 9.31 14.35 -7.25
N GLU A 348 10.48 14.90 -7.58
CA GLU A 348 11.04 16.07 -6.90
C GLU A 348 10.06 17.24 -6.87
N ASN A 349 9.83 17.82 -5.69
CA ASN A 349 8.85 18.88 -5.45
C ASN A 349 7.38 18.55 -5.78
N GLY A 350 7.04 17.28 -6.06
CA GLY A 350 5.70 16.89 -6.49
C GLY A 350 4.59 17.21 -5.49
N LEU A 351 4.90 17.24 -4.19
CA LEU A 351 3.95 17.68 -3.13
C LEU A 351 3.55 19.16 -3.24
N ASN A 352 4.27 19.96 -4.04
CA ASN A 352 3.98 21.38 -4.26
C ASN A 352 3.48 21.67 -5.69
N MET A 353 3.32 20.63 -6.53
CA MET A 353 2.87 20.75 -7.91
C MET A 353 1.34 20.62 -8.00
N SER A 354 0.75 21.32 -8.95
CA SER A 354 -0.62 21.09 -9.39
C SER A 354 -0.74 19.79 -10.20
N GLU A 355 -1.96 19.27 -10.36
CA GLU A 355 -2.21 18.09 -11.20
C GLU A 355 -1.72 18.28 -12.65
N GLU A 356 -1.84 19.51 -13.20
CA GLU A 356 -1.37 19.84 -14.55
C GLU A 356 0.17 19.76 -14.63
N GLU A 357 0.88 20.33 -13.64
CA GLU A 357 2.33 20.25 -13.55
C GLU A 357 2.81 18.81 -13.39
N LEU A 358 2.15 18.01 -12.55
CA LEU A 358 2.46 16.58 -12.39
C LEU A 358 2.33 15.81 -13.71
N LEU A 359 1.27 16.07 -14.49
CA LEU A 359 1.08 15.45 -15.80
C LEU A 359 2.17 15.88 -16.80
N GLU A 360 2.58 17.15 -16.82
CA GLU A 360 3.68 17.66 -17.66
C GLU A 360 5.02 17.01 -17.33
N HIS A 361 5.23 16.69 -16.06
CA HIS A 361 6.41 15.94 -15.58
C HIS A 361 6.30 14.41 -15.81
N GLY A 362 5.23 13.94 -16.42
CA GLY A 362 5.06 12.52 -16.80
C GLY A 362 4.45 11.65 -15.72
N MET A 363 3.90 12.21 -14.66
CA MET A 363 3.13 11.52 -13.64
C MET A 363 1.74 11.17 -14.16
N ASN A 364 1.15 10.05 -13.70
CA ASN A 364 -0.19 9.68 -14.10
C ASN A 364 -1.23 10.07 -13.04
N GLN A 365 -2.37 10.59 -13.49
CA GLN A 365 -3.50 10.95 -12.65
C GLN A 365 -4.69 10.07 -12.99
N SER A 366 -5.39 9.54 -11.96
CA SER A 366 -6.56 8.68 -12.10
C SER A 366 -7.38 8.67 -10.82
N PHE A 367 -8.63 8.26 -10.90
CA PHE A 367 -9.45 7.90 -9.73
C PHE A 367 -9.19 6.47 -9.24
N ALA A 368 -8.52 5.64 -10.06
CA ALA A 368 -8.08 4.30 -9.71
C ALA A 368 -6.65 4.32 -9.19
N HIS A 369 -6.35 3.39 -8.29
CA HIS A 369 -5.01 2.91 -7.93
C HIS A 369 -5.20 1.44 -7.55
N VAL A 370 -4.69 0.53 -8.37
CA VAL A 370 -4.94 -0.90 -8.21
C VAL A 370 -3.64 -1.67 -8.37
N ASP A 371 -3.13 -2.18 -7.26
CA ASP A 371 -1.89 -2.93 -7.18
C ASP A 371 -2.07 -4.37 -7.65
N PHE A 372 -1.09 -4.87 -8.38
CA PHE A 372 -1.04 -6.26 -8.81
C PHE A 372 0.39 -6.80 -8.82
N MET A 373 0.57 -8.00 -8.30
CA MET A 373 1.86 -8.60 -8.00
C MET A 373 2.46 -9.25 -9.25
N VAL A 374 3.76 -8.98 -9.47
CA VAL A 374 4.52 -9.46 -10.64
C VAL A 374 5.83 -10.15 -10.27
N GLY A 375 6.27 -10.02 -9.02
CA GLY A 375 7.53 -10.56 -8.53
C GLY A 375 7.50 -12.08 -8.43
N THR A 376 8.50 -12.71 -9.05
CA THR A 376 8.73 -14.15 -9.01
C THR A 376 10.10 -14.44 -8.38
N SER A 377 10.35 -15.71 -8.01
CA SER A 377 11.66 -16.13 -7.48
C SER A 377 12.81 -15.99 -8.49
N ASP A 378 12.52 -15.83 -9.77
CA ASP A 378 13.49 -15.64 -10.87
C ASP A 378 13.43 -14.25 -11.50
N LEU A 379 12.64 -13.31 -10.94
CA LEU A 379 12.54 -11.95 -11.43
C LEU A 379 13.92 -11.29 -11.50
N SER A 380 14.21 -10.69 -12.65
CA SER A 380 15.38 -9.84 -12.88
C SER A 380 14.94 -8.42 -13.21
N ILE A 381 15.58 -7.43 -12.59
CA ILE A 381 15.39 -6.00 -12.84
C ILE A 381 16.73 -5.37 -13.13
N GLU A 382 16.95 -4.96 -14.38
CA GLU A 382 18.16 -4.29 -14.86
C GLU A 382 17.85 -2.80 -15.07
N ALA A 383 18.55 -1.93 -14.35
CA ALA A 383 18.50 -0.49 -14.58
C ALA A 383 19.47 -0.10 -15.69
N THR A 384 19.03 0.76 -16.60
CA THR A 384 19.88 1.48 -17.54
C THR A 384 20.00 2.93 -17.05
N LEU A 385 21.22 3.40 -16.83
CA LEU A 385 21.51 4.75 -16.37
C LEU A 385 21.61 5.71 -17.56
N LYS A 386 21.42 7.01 -17.34
CA LYS A 386 21.52 8.05 -18.39
C LYS A 386 22.89 8.07 -19.10
N ASN A 387 23.94 7.59 -18.45
CA ASN A 387 25.27 7.44 -19.07
C ASN A 387 25.43 6.16 -19.92
N GLY A 388 24.38 5.32 -20.00
CA GLY A 388 24.38 4.04 -20.71
C GLY A 388 24.91 2.85 -19.91
N GLU A 389 25.36 3.05 -18.67
CA GLU A 389 25.73 1.95 -17.77
C GLU A 389 24.51 1.13 -17.38
N LYS A 390 24.71 -0.16 -17.11
CA LYS A 390 23.66 -1.07 -16.69
C LYS A 390 24.00 -1.71 -15.35
N ILE A 391 23.01 -1.71 -14.45
CA ILE A 391 23.14 -2.26 -13.09
C ILE A 391 21.96 -3.17 -12.82
N PHE A 392 22.22 -4.38 -12.34
CA PHE A 392 21.15 -5.25 -11.89
C PHE A 392 20.72 -4.86 -10.47
N ILE A 393 19.52 -4.28 -10.35
CA ILE A 393 18.89 -4.04 -9.05
C ILE A 393 18.47 -5.40 -8.44
N PHE A 394 17.77 -6.24 -9.23
CA PHE A 394 17.35 -7.58 -8.84
C PHE A 394 17.93 -8.66 -9.74
N LYS A 395 18.28 -9.80 -9.13
CA LYS A 395 18.49 -11.10 -9.77
C LYS A 395 17.88 -12.18 -8.89
N ASN A 396 17.23 -13.15 -9.50
CA ASN A 396 16.55 -14.22 -8.77
C ASN A 396 15.60 -13.66 -7.67
N GLY A 397 14.82 -12.64 -8.02
CA GLY A 397 13.84 -12.02 -7.15
C GLY A 397 14.41 -11.24 -5.95
N LYS A 398 15.72 -11.00 -5.87
CA LYS A 398 16.38 -10.36 -4.72
C LYS A 398 17.30 -9.24 -5.15
N TYR A 399 17.45 -8.25 -4.27
CA TYR A 399 18.50 -7.24 -4.44
C TYR A 399 19.87 -7.90 -4.64
N THR A 400 20.64 -7.38 -5.60
CA THR A 400 21.98 -7.91 -5.88
C THR A 400 23.00 -7.36 -4.86
N THR A 401 24.08 -8.11 -4.66
CA THR A 401 25.20 -7.62 -3.83
C THR A 401 25.91 -6.43 -4.47
N GLU A 402 25.90 -6.34 -5.82
CA GLU A 402 26.42 -5.21 -6.57
C GLU A 402 25.63 -3.94 -6.26
N PHE A 403 24.29 -4.00 -6.33
CA PHE A 403 23.41 -2.89 -5.98
C PHE A 403 23.54 -2.51 -4.50
N ASP A 404 23.45 -3.47 -3.58
CA ASP A 404 23.57 -3.20 -2.14
C ASP A 404 24.99 -2.70 -1.74
N GLY A 405 26.00 -2.96 -2.55
CA GLY A 405 27.39 -2.50 -2.37
C GLY A 405 27.73 -1.23 -3.15
N TYR A 406 26.78 -0.66 -3.90
CA TYR A 406 27.05 0.52 -4.72
C TYR A 406 27.47 1.71 -3.87
N THR A 407 28.60 2.30 -4.21
CA THR A 407 29.12 3.51 -3.55
C THR A 407 28.99 4.68 -4.52
N LEU A 408 28.28 5.69 -4.08
CA LEU A 408 28.17 6.96 -4.82
C LEU A 408 29.54 7.65 -4.83
N ASN A 409 30.06 7.93 -6.01
CA ASN A 409 31.33 8.64 -6.21
C ASN A 409 31.15 10.14 -6.07
#